data_395624bfe12054856af7c7e771c5bb4b
#
_entry.id   395624bfe12054856af7c7e771c5bb4b
#
_cell.length_a   1.000
_cell.length_b   1.000
_cell.length_c   1.000
_cell.angle_alpha   90.00
_cell.angle_beta   90.00
_cell.angle_gamma   90.00
#
_symmetry.space_group_name_H-M   'P 1'
#
loop_
_entity.id
_entity.type
_entity.pdbx_description
1 polymer ?
#
loop_
_entity_poly.entity_id
_entity_poly.type
_entity_poly.pdbx_seq_one_letter_code
_entity_poly.pdbx_strand_id
1 'polypeptide(L)'
;MLQIHHHGAVRILTLDRPEARNAMDHSLYMALGDELTDAANDDDVHVVMVTGAGPAFCAGQDLHEMAALATGSVSFAGGHGFTRMMDVLEIFPKPIIAAVNGAAAGIGLTILLHFDIVFVGQSARLRVPFSEMGVPPEAASSALLPERVGWQKASELLFTSSWMSAEEAVQYGLALRLFADDVLQEETLKMALQIASFDGRATRTSKELMLAARGDISIAARARENAAFATLFRTRRESKD
;
A
#
# COMPACT_ATOMS: atom_id res chain seq x y z
N MET A 1 -3.81 13.69 7.33
CA MET A 1 -4.29 14.26 6.06
C MET A 1 -3.47 13.71 4.89
N LEU A 2 -3.86 13.98 3.65
CA LEU A 2 -3.06 13.70 2.46
C LEU A 2 -2.58 15.03 1.89
N GLN A 3 -1.28 15.18 1.65
CA GLN A 3 -0.73 16.35 0.94
C GLN A 3 -0.51 15.99 -0.52
N ILE A 4 -0.80 16.93 -1.41
CA ILE A 4 -0.70 16.75 -2.86
C ILE A 4 0.23 17.82 -3.41
N HIS A 5 1.25 17.38 -4.13
CA HIS A 5 2.15 18.27 -4.85
C HIS A 5 2.30 17.82 -6.29
N HIS A 6 2.60 18.75 -7.18
CA HIS A 6 2.87 18.47 -8.59
C HIS A 6 4.30 18.87 -8.93
N HIS A 7 4.99 18.01 -9.68
CA HIS A 7 6.29 18.33 -10.27
C HIS A 7 6.27 17.89 -11.75
N GLY A 8 5.92 18.83 -12.64
CA GLY A 8 5.61 18.50 -14.03
C GLY A 8 4.44 17.52 -14.09
N ALA A 9 4.60 16.44 -14.84
CA ALA A 9 3.57 15.40 -14.98
C ALA A 9 3.65 14.31 -13.87
N VAL A 10 4.33 14.59 -12.75
CA VAL A 10 4.37 13.72 -11.56
C VAL A 10 3.49 14.32 -10.48
N ARG A 11 2.49 13.53 -10.01
CA ARG A 11 1.70 13.85 -8.81
C ARG A 11 2.32 13.15 -7.61
N ILE A 12 2.68 13.91 -6.59
CA ILE A 12 3.27 13.41 -5.35
C ILE A 12 2.20 13.42 -4.26
N LEU A 13 1.91 12.27 -3.71
CA LEU A 13 0.96 12.05 -2.61
C LEU A 13 1.74 11.74 -1.34
N THR A 14 1.65 12.61 -0.34
CA THR A 14 2.31 12.43 0.95
C THR A 14 1.27 12.10 2.01
N LEU A 15 1.36 10.90 2.59
CA LEU A 15 0.57 10.52 3.75
C LEU A 15 1.00 11.42 4.93
N ASP A 16 0.10 12.24 5.45
CA ASP A 16 0.44 13.31 6.41
C ASP A 16 -0.40 13.24 7.69
N ARG A 17 -0.06 12.25 8.50
CA ARG A 17 -0.48 12.09 9.90
C ARG A 17 0.73 11.66 10.74
N PRO A 18 1.81 12.47 10.80
CA PRO A 18 3.08 12.05 11.42
C PRO A 18 2.93 11.72 12.91
N GLU A 19 1.99 12.35 13.64
CA GLU A 19 1.65 12.05 15.02
C GLU A 19 1.13 10.62 15.22
N ALA A 20 0.44 10.07 14.22
CA ALA A 20 -0.02 8.68 14.16
C ALA A 20 0.90 7.80 13.30
N ARG A 21 2.10 8.28 12.94
CA ARG A 21 3.02 7.58 12.01
C ARG A 21 2.33 7.19 10.70
N ASN A 22 1.49 8.08 10.19
CA ASN A 22 0.72 7.91 8.95
C ASN A 22 -0.20 6.67 8.96
N ALA A 23 -0.72 6.29 10.14
CA ALA A 23 -1.73 5.24 10.22
C ALA A 23 -2.97 5.64 9.40
N MET A 24 -3.51 4.66 8.67
CA MET A 24 -4.63 4.85 7.75
C MET A 24 -5.95 4.75 8.52
N ASP A 25 -6.66 5.86 8.63
CA ASP A 25 -8.06 5.93 9.03
C ASP A 25 -8.97 6.00 7.79
N HIS A 26 -10.28 5.93 8.00
CA HIS A 26 -11.27 6.05 6.93
C HIS A 26 -11.03 7.28 6.04
N SER A 27 -10.73 8.43 6.65
CA SER A 27 -10.55 9.69 5.93
C SER A 27 -9.31 9.66 5.03
N LEU A 28 -8.20 9.09 5.50
CA LEU A 28 -6.97 8.99 4.71
C LEU A 28 -7.10 7.95 3.58
N TYR A 29 -7.80 6.84 3.83
CA TYR A 29 -8.16 5.88 2.77
C TYR A 29 -9.01 6.53 1.68
N MET A 30 -10.06 7.27 2.07
CA MET A 30 -10.92 7.98 1.12
C MET A 30 -10.11 8.99 0.31
N ALA A 31 -9.32 9.84 0.97
CA ALA A 31 -8.51 10.85 0.30
C ALA A 31 -7.54 10.23 -0.71
N LEU A 32 -6.85 9.14 -0.33
CA LEU A 32 -5.94 8.46 -1.25
C LEU A 32 -6.67 7.83 -2.43
N GLY A 33 -7.82 7.19 -2.20
CA GLY A 33 -8.66 6.62 -3.26
C GLY A 33 -9.21 7.68 -4.22
N ASP A 34 -9.65 8.84 -3.70
CA ASP A 34 -10.14 9.96 -4.50
C ASP A 34 -9.03 10.56 -5.36
N GLU A 35 -7.83 10.78 -4.79
CA GLU A 35 -6.68 11.31 -5.51
C GLU A 35 -6.15 10.35 -6.58
N LEU A 36 -6.16 9.05 -6.31
CA LEU A 36 -5.82 8.03 -7.32
C LEU A 36 -6.86 8.04 -8.45
N THR A 37 -8.14 8.18 -8.13
CA THR A 37 -9.21 8.28 -9.14
C THR A 37 -9.03 9.52 -10.01
N ASP A 38 -8.74 10.66 -9.39
CA ASP A 38 -8.48 11.92 -10.09
C ASP A 38 -7.22 11.79 -10.97
N ALA A 39 -6.12 11.29 -10.41
CA ALA A 39 -4.88 11.06 -11.16
C ALA A 39 -5.05 10.11 -12.35
N ALA A 40 -5.91 9.10 -12.24
CA ALA A 40 -6.20 8.17 -13.34
C ALA A 40 -6.84 8.88 -14.53
N ASN A 41 -7.67 9.90 -14.28
CA ASN A 41 -8.45 10.66 -15.28
C ASN A 41 -7.81 11.98 -15.72
N ASP A 42 -6.75 12.43 -15.07
CA ASP A 42 -6.04 13.67 -15.37
C ASP A 42 -4.95 13.41 -16.42
N ASP A 43 -5.14 13.87 -17.64
CA ASP A 43 -4.18 13.66 -18.75
C ASP A 43 -2.83 14.35 -18.52
N ASP A 44 -2.75 15.35 -17.65
CA ASP A 44 -1.50 16.03 -17.29
C ASP A 44 -0.68 15.22 -16.26
N VAL A 45 -1.26 14.20 -15.63
CA VAL A 45 -0.56 13.30 -14.71
C VAL A 45 -0.13 12.03 -15.43
N HIS A 46 1.18 11.79 -15.52
CA HIS A 46 1.74 10.58 -16.12
C HIS A 46 2.20 9.56 -15.07
N VAL A 47 2.62 10.00 -13.89
CA VAL A 47 3.15 9.15 -12.81
C VAL A 47 2.62 9.65 -11.47
N VAL A 48 2.32 8.71 -10.58
CA VAL A 48 2.05 9.01 -9.16
C VAL A 48 3.23 8.54 -8.31
N MET A 49 3.70 9.40 -7.41
CA MET A 49 4.69 9.08 -6.38
C MET A 49 4.02 9.14 -5.01
N VAL A 50 4.23 8.12 -4.17
CA VAL A 50 3.65 8.08 -2.81
C VAL A 50 4.77 8.01 -1.77
N THR A 51 4.64 8.78 -0.70
CA THR A 51 5.58 8.78 0.44
C THR A 51 4.84 9.11 1.75
N GLY A 52 5.56 9.06 2.88
CA GLY A 52 5.03 9.44 4.19
C GLY A 52 5.70 10.69 4.75
N ALA A 53 4.95 11.54 5.43
CA ALA A 53 5.52 12.65 6.20
C ALA A 53 6.17 12.14 7.50
N GLY A 54 7.27 12.78 7.91
CA GLY A 54 7.98 12.45 9.13
C GLY A 54 8.74 11.11 9.05
N PRO A 55 8.89 10.38 10.18
CA PRO A 55 9.81 9.25 10.30
C PRO A 55 9.22 7.90 9.85
N ALA A 56 8.00 7.85 9.37
CA ALA A 56 7.35 6.61 8.94
C ALA A 56 6.72 6.76 7.56
N PHE A 57 6.71 5.69 6.79
CA PHE A 57 5.89 5.63 5.58
C PHE A 57 4.41 5.48 5.96
N CYS A 58 4.06 4.37 6.61
CA CYS A 58 2.69 4.10 7.08
C CYS A 58 2.71 3.00 8.14
N ALA A 59 2.20 3.29 9.33
CA ALA A 59 2.19 2.34 10.45
C ALA A 59 1.07 1.27 10.37
N GLY A 60 0.22 1.34 9.34
CA GLY A 60 -0.89 0.39 9.17
C GLY A 60 -2.26 1.01 9.40
N GLN A 61 -3.25 0.17 9.65
CA GLN A 61 -4.61 0.61 10.01
C GLN A 61 -4.59 1.38 11.33
N ASP A 62 -5.39 2.45 11.42
CA ASP A 62 -5.59 3.15 12.68
C ASP A 62 -6.27 2.23 13.70
N LEU A 63 -5.56 1.90 14.78
CA LEU A 63 -6.01 0.92 15.77
C LEU A 63 -7.20 1.44 16.61
N HIS A 64 -7.31 2.76 16.81
CA HIS A 64 -8.44 3.35 17.51
C HIS A 64 -9.72 3.21 16.67
N GLU A 65 -9.63 3.50 15.37
CA GLU A 65 -10.73 3.31 14.44
C GLU A 65 -11.11 1.82 14.31
N MET A 66 -10.12 0.93 14.21
CA MET A 66 -10.36 -0.50 14.15
C MET A 66 -11.08 -1.01 15.40
N ALA A 67 -10.72 -0.56 16.59
CA ALA A 67 -11.42 -0.88 17.83
C ALA A 67 -12.86 -0.33 17.85
N ALA A 68 -13.08 0.88 17.38
CA ALA A 68 -14.39 1.50 17.28
C ALA A 68 -15.31 0.76 16.28
N LEU A 69 -14.78 0.31 15.15
CA LEU A 69 -15.50 -0.54 14.19
C LEU A 69 -15.85 -1.90 14.78
N ALA A 70 -14.92 -2.53 15.50
CA ALA A 70 -15.14 -3.84 16.13
C ALA A 70 -16.24 -3.82 17.21
N THR A 71 -16.39 -2.69 17.93
CA THR A 71 -17.45 -2.49 18.94
C THR A 71 -18.77 -1.98 18.34
N GLY A 72 -18.77 -1.59 17.06
CA GLY A 72 -19.93 -0.97 16.42
C GLY A 72 -20.18 0.49 16.83
N SER A 73 -19.24 1.11 17.56
CA SER A 73 -19.34 2.53 17.96
C SER A 73 -19.18 3.49 16.76
N VAL A 74 -18.58 3.01 15.68
CA VAL A 74 -18.44 3.73 14.40
C VAL A 74 -18.89 2.80 13.28
N SER A 75 -19.59 3.38 12.30
CA SER A 75 -19.92 2.71 11.04
C SER A 75 -19.90 3.75 9.92
N PHE A 76 -19.55 3.34 8.71
CA PHE A 76 -19.47 4.25 7.56
C PHE A 76 -20.55 3.91 6.55
N ALA A 77 -21.44 4.87 6.29
CA ALA A 77 -22.42 4.77 5.21
C ALA A 77 -21.68 4.65 3.86
N GLY A 78 -21.98 3.59 3.10
CA GLY A 78 -21.26 3.32 1.84
C GLY A 78 -19.99 2.48 1.97
N GLY A 79 -19.65 2.01 3.18
CA GLY A 79 -18.50 1.14 3.44
C GLY A 79 -17.25 1.88 3.88
N HIS A 80 -16.25 1.11 4.27
CA HIS A 80 -14.97 1.65 4.73
C HIS A 80 -14.09 2.13 3.57
N GLY A 81 -13.37 3.24 3.77
CA GLY A 81 -12.50 3.83 2.74
C GLY A 81 -11.43 2.89 2.18
N PHE A 82 -11.00 1.89 2.97
CA PHE A 82 -10.11 0.83 2.50
C PHE A 82 -10.62 0.15 1.22
N THR A 83 -11.89 -0.25 1.19
CA THR A 83 -12.49 -0.93 0.01
C THR A 83 -12.42 -0.01 -1.21
N ARG A 84 -12.83 1.26 -1.06
CA ARG A 84 -12.80 2.25 -2.15
C ARG A 84 -11.39 2.47 -2.69
N MET A 85 -10.40 2.65 -1.79
CA MET A 85 -9.01 2.81 -2.20
C MET A 85 -8.51 1.58 -2.97
N MET A 86 -8.78 0.38 -2.46
CA MET A 86 -8.34 -0.85 -3.10
C MET A 86 -8.99 -1.08 -4.47
N ASP A 87 -10.27 -0.75 -4.63
CA ASP A 87 -10.99 -0.89 -5.91
C ASP A 87 -10.34 -0.04 -7.02
N VAL A 88 -9.79 1.12 -6.65
CA VAL A 88 -9.05 1.98 -7.60
C VAL A 88 -7.62 1.47 -7.80
N LEU A 89 -6.93 1.12 -6.72
CA LEU A 89 -5.50 0.80 -6.75
C LEU A 89 -5.21 -0.48 -7.54
N GLU A 90 -6.08 -1.49 -7.43
CA GLU A 90 -5.92 -2.78 -8.13
C GLU A 90 -5.91 -2.65 -9.65
N ILE A 91 -6.57 -1.62 -10.17
CA ILE A 91 -6.69 -1.37 -11.61
C ILE A 91 -6.07 -0.04 -12.04
N PHE A 92 -5.28 0.60 -11.16
CA PHE A 92 -4.72 1.92 -11.42
C PHE A 92 -3.85 1.91 -12.70
N PRO A 93 -4.19 2.72 -13.74
CA PRO A 93 -3.64 2.51 -15.08
C PRO A 93 -2.30 3.20 -15.32
N LYS A 94 -1.84 4.06 -14.40
CA LYS A 94 -0.59 4.82 -14.56
C LYS A 94 0.50 4.28 -13.64
N PRO A 95 1.79 4.47 -13.95
CA PRO A 95 2.87 4.10 -13.05
C PRO A 95 2.70 4.74 -11.68
N ILE A 96 2.90 3.92 -10.64
CA ILE A 96 2.88 4.35 -9.24
C ILE A 96 4.18 3.90 -8.55
N ILE A 97 4.86 4.84 -7.90
CA ILE A 97 6.18 4.63 -7.29
C ILE A 97 6.10 4.98 -5.81
N ALA A 98 6.68 4.15 -4.94
CA ALA A 98 6.82 4.45 -3.52
C ALA A 98 8.22 4.93 -3.17
N ALA A 99 8.30 5.98 -2.34
CA ALA A 99 9.47 6.33 -1.54
C ALA A 99 9.18 5.96 -0.08
N VAL A 100 9.64 4.77 0.33
CA VAL A 100 9.38 4.25 1.69
C VAL A 100 10.43 4.81 2.65
N ASN A 101 10.09 5.93 3.28
CA ASN A 101 10.98 6.75 4.09
C ASN A 101 11.12 6.26 5.55
N GLY A 102 10.55 5.13 5.91
CA GLY A 102 10.62 4.61 7.28
C GLY A 102 9.75 3.39 7.49
N ALA A 103 9.18 3.22 8.68
CA ALA A 103 8.37 2.07 9.00
C ALA A 103 7.14 1.93 8.08
N ALA A 104 6.93 0.72 7.54
CA ALA A 104 5.78 0.31 6.74
C ALA A 104 5.20 -0.98 7.30
N ALA A 105 4.02 -0.91 7.97
CA ALA A 105 3.42 -2.05 8.64
C ALA A 105 1.97 -2.29 8.21
N GLY A 106 1.52 -3.55 8.20
CA GLY A 106 0.18 -3.92 7.75
C GLY A 106 -0.11 -3.37 6.36
N ILE A 107 -1.19 -2.58 6.20
CA ILE A 107 -1.50 -1.92 4.92
C ILE A 107 -0.35 -1.04 4.41
N GLY A 108 0.53 -0.51 5.28
CA GLY A 108 1.71 0.24 4.86
C GLY A 108 2.70 -0.60 4.05
N LEU A 109 2.79 -1.92 4.30
CA LEU A 109 3.55 -2.84 3.46
C LEU A 109 2.68 -3.37 2.32
N THR A 110 1.45 -3.82 2.60
CA THR A 110 0.66 -4.56 1.61
C THR A 110 0.21 -3.68 0.44
N ILE A 111 0.04 -2.38 0.64
CA ILE A 111 -0.22 -1.43 -0.44
C ILE A 111 0.93 -1.39 -1.47
N LEU A 112 2.18 -1.60 -1.02
CA LEU A 112 3.36 -1.59 -1.90
C LEU A 112 3.35 -2.74 -2.91
N LEU A 113 2.60 -3.80 -2.66
CA LEU A 113 2.43 -4.93 -3.58
C LEU A 113 1.64 -4.55 -4.84
N HIS A 114 0.92 -3.44 -4.80
CA HIS A 114 0.17 -2.86 -5.92
C HIS A 114 0.95 -1.77 -6.65
N PHE A 115 2.10 -1.34 -6.10
CA PHE A 115 2.93 -0.32 -6.73
C PHE A 115 3.91 -0.96 -7.72
N ASP A 116 4.23 -0.22 -8.77
CA ASP A 116 5.09 -0.72 -9.86
C ASP A 116 6.57 -0.70 -9.46
N ILE A 117 6.98 0.35 -8.74
CA ILE A 117 8.36 0.54 -8.28
C ILE A 117 8.33 0.94 -6.82
N VAL A 118 9.13 0.28 -6.01
CA VAL A 118 9.30 0.59 -4.58
C VAL A 118 10.77 0.89 -4.32
N PHE A 119 11.04 2.08 -3.81
CA PHE A 119 12.35 2.45 -3.27
C PHE A 119 12.26 2.58 -1.75
N VAL A 120 13.28 2.17 -1.04
CA VAL A 120 13.33 2.20 0.42
C VAL A 120 14.52 3.02 0.91
N GLY A 121 14.30 3.79 1.98
CA GLY A 121 15.39 4.42 2.73
C GLY A 121 16.10 3.40 3.62
N GLN A 122 17.35 3.68 4.02
CA GLN A 122 18.13 2.83 4.91
C GLN A 122 17.44 2.56 6.26
N SER A 123 16.70 3.52 6.78
CA SER A 123 15.94 3.39 8.03
C SER A 123 14.62 2.62 7.88
N ALA A 124 14.21 2.28 6.66
CA ALA A 124 12.94 1.62 6.42
C ALA A 124 12.90 0.21 7.05
N ARG A 125 11.77 -0.09 7.67
CA ARG A 125 11.46 -1.41 8.23
C ARG A 125 10.04 -1.80 7.85
N LEU A 126 9.88 -3.03 7.38
CA LEU A 126 8.62 -3.47 6.82
C LEU A 126 8.12 -4.72 7.57
N ARG A 127 6.82 -4.81 7.84
CA ARG A 127 6.21 -6.01 8.44
C ARG A 127 4.73 -6.15 8.13
N VAL A 128 4.23 -7.37 8.31
CA VAL A 128 2.80 -7.71 8.23
C VAL A 128 2.36 -8.38 9.54
N PRO A 129 1.82 -7.62 10.53
CA PRO A 129 1.57 -8.11 11.88
C PRO A 129 0.26 -8.90 12.02
N PHE A 130 -0.21 -9.56 10.95
CA PHE A 130 -1.52 -10.19 10.92
C PHE A 130 -1.66 -11.33 11.92
N SER A 131 -0.69 -12.25 11.98
CA SER A 131 -0.72 -13.38 12.91
C SER A 131 -0.63 -12.93 14.37
N GLU A 132 0.21 -11.92 14.68
CA GLU A 132 0.32 -11.30 16.01
C GLU A 132 -1.01 -10.67 16.44
N MET A 133 -1.70 -9.99 15.52
CA MET A 133 -3.02 -9.38 15.75
C MET A 133 -4.17 -10.39 15.68
N GLY A 134 -3.90 -11.61 15.25
CA GLY A 134 -4.89 -12.67 15.05
C GLY A 134 -5.93 -12.33 13.99
N VAL A 135 -5.53 -11.66 12.92
CA VAL A 135 -6.35 -11.36 11.74
C VAL A 135 -5.73 -11.99 10.50
N PRO A 136 -6.50 -12.27 9.44
CA PRO A 136 -5.95 -12.77 8.20
C PRO A 136 -5.22 -11.65 7.43
N PRO A 137 -4.42 -12.00 6.40
CA PRO A 137 -3.89 -11.04 5.43
C PRO A 137 -5.01 -10.22 4.77
N GLU A 138 -4.65 -9.04 4.25
CA GLU A 138 -5.54 -8.13 3.53
C GLU A 138 -4.84 -7.55 2.27
N ALA A 139 -5.56 -6.74 1.48
CA ALA A 139 -5.05 -6.10 0.27
C ALA A 139 -4.44 -7.09 -0.74
N ALA A 140 -5.02 -8.27 -0.88
CA ALA A 140 -4.53 -9.36 -1.73
C ALA A 140 -3.13 -9.88 -1.37
N SER A 141 -2.59 -9.53 -0.20
CA SER A 141 -1.24 -9.91 0.21
C SER A 141 -1.05 -11.42 0.37
N SER A 142 -2.13 -12.19 0.58
CA SER A 142 -2.06 -13.66 0.59
C SER A 142 -1.62 -14.27 -0.74
N ALA A 143 -1.80 -13.54 -1.85
CA ALA A 143 -1.32 -13.95 -3.17
C ALA A 143 -0.12 -13.12 -3.63
N LEU A 144 -0.17 -11.80 -3.49
CA LEU A 144 0.83 -10.91 -4.05
C LEU A 144 2.16 -10.91 -3.30
N LEU A 145 2.16 -11.15 -1.98
CA LEU A 145 3.40 -11.21 -1.22
C LEU A 145 4.23 -12.44 -1.61
N PRO A 146 3.68 -13.67 -1.66
CA PRO A 146 4.42 -14.84 -2.17
C PRO A 146 4.91 -14.68 -3.62
N GLU A 147 4.14 -14.01 -4.48
CA GLU A 147 4.57 -13.70 -5.84
C GLU A 147 5.79 -12.77 -5.87
N ARG A 148 5.80 -11.77 -4.99
CA ARG A 148 6.86 -10.73 -4.95
C ARG A 148 8.15 -11.20 -4.29
N VAL A 149 8.07 -11.88 -3.12
CA VAL A 149 9.25 -12.23 -2.30
C VAL A 149 9.52 -13.74 -2.24
N GLY A 150 8.75 -14.55 -2.94
CA GLY A 150 8.79 -16.00 -2.87
C GLY A 150 8.06 -16.58 -1.67
N TRP A 151 7.63 -17.85 -1.79
CA TRP A 151 6.78 -18.53 -0.80
C TRP A 151 7.38 -18.56 0.61
N GLN A 152 8.66 -18.93 0.75
CA GLN A 152 9.29 -19.09 2.05
C GLN A 152 9.41 -17.77 2.81
N LYS A 153 9.84 -16.69 2.14
CA LYS A 153 9.95 -15.37 2.80
C LYS A 153 8.58 -14.79 3.13
N ALA A 154 7.60 -14.96 2.26
CA ALA A 154 6.22 -14.58 2.55
C ALA A 154 5.66 -15.34 3.75
N SER A 155 5.90 -16.66 3.85
CA SER A 155 5.48 -17.49 4.97
C SER A 155 6.13 -17.05 6.29
N GLU A 156 7.43 -16.77 6.29
CA GLU A 156 8.12 -16.19 7.44
C GLU A 156 7.44 -14.90 7.90
N LEU A 157 7.26 -13.92 7.00
CA LEU A 157 6.66 -12.64 7.33
C LEU A 157 5.22 -12.77 7.85
N LEU A 158 4.39 -13.56 7.16
CA LEU A 158 2.97 -13.72 7.50
C LEU A 158 2.75 -14.51 8.80
N PHE A 159 3.59 -15.53 9.08
CA PHE A 159 3.38 -16.40 10.24
C PHE A 159 4.07 -15.89 11.49
N THR A 160 5.22 -15.22 11.36
CA THR A 160 6.00 -14.75 12.52
C THR A 160 5.77 -13.28 12.83
N SER A 161 5.16 -12.51 11.90
CA SER A 161 5.02 -11.05 12.00
C SER A 161 6.37 -10.34 12.20
N SER A 162 7.48 -10.95 11.75
CA SER A 162 8.83 -10.39 11.89
C SER A 162 9.01 -9.11 11.08
N TRP A 163 9.95 -8.28 11.51
CA TRP A 163 10.40 -7.13 10.73
C TRP A 163 11.39 -7.58 9.65
N MET A 164 11.22 -7.03 8.47
CA MET A 164 12.15 -7.11 7.35
C MET A 164 12.90 -5.78 7.23
N SER A 165 14.23 -5.82 7.10
CA SER A 165 15.03 -4.62 6.89
C SER A 165 14.92 -4.08 5.46
N ALA A 166 15.45 -2.87 5.23
CA ALA A 166 15.50 -2.27 3.90
C ALA A 166 16.37 -3.10 2.93
N GLU A 167 17.49 -3.65 3.41
CA GLU A 167 18.37 -4.53 2.64
C GLU A 167 17.67 -5.82 2.26
N GLU A 168 16.97 -6.45 3.20
CA GLU A 168 16.16 -7.64 2.94
C GLU A 168 15.04 -7.36 1.95
N ALA A 169 14.39 -6.19 2.02
CA ALA A 169 13.34 -5.79 1.08
C ALA A 169 13.86 -5.75 -0.37
N VAL A 170 15.09 -5.28 -0.57
CA VAL A 170 15.75 -5.32 -1.89
C VAL A 170 16.18 -6.74 -2.24
N GLN A 171 16.81 -7.46 -1.31
CA GLN A 171 17.30 -8.82 -1.53
C GLN A 171 16.18 -9.77 -1.99
N TYR A 172 14.99 -9.66 -1.40
CA TYR A 172 13.84 -10.52 -1.73
C TYR A 172 12.91 -9.93 -2.80
N GLY A 173 13.25 -8.77 -3.37
CA GLY A 173 12.50 -8.18 -4.49
C GLY A 173 11.20 -7.47 -4.11
N LEU A 174 10.97 -7.17 -2.81
CA LEU A 174 9.88 -6.29 -2.40
C LEU A 174 10.16 -4.84 -2.81
N ALA A 175 11.41 -4.40 -2.69
CA ALA A 175 11.88 -3.12 -3.17
C ALA A 175 12.90 -3.28 -4.30
N LEU A 176 12.91 -2.32 -5.22
CA LEU A 176 13.85 -2.32 -6.35
C LEU A 176 15.23 -1.80 -5.96
N ARG A 177 15.28 -0.76 -5.11
CA ARG A 177 16.54 -0.12 -4.68
C ARG A 177 16.42 0.42 -3.26
N LEU A 178 17.59 0.47 -2.60
CA LEU A 178 17.81 1.12 -1.31
C LEU A 178 18.62 2.38 -1.53
N PHE A 179 18.24 3.47 -0.85
CA PHE A 179 18.96 4.74 -0.84
C PHE A 179 19.25 5.19 0.59
N ALA A 180 20.22 6.08 0.77
CA ALA A 180 20.34 6.82 2.02
C ALA A 180 19.07 7.67 2.24
N ASP A 181 18.66 7.84 3.50
CA ASP A 181 17.36 8.44 3.83
C ASP A 181 17.23 9.88 3.30
N ASP A 182 18.32 10.62 3.29
CA ASP A 182 18.39 12.03 2.86
C ASP A 182 18.23 12.24 1.35
N VAL A 183 18.53 11.21 0.53
CA VAL A 183 18.42 11.28 -0.93
C VAL A 183 17.25 10.47 -1.50
N LEU A 184 16.56 9.68 -0.68
CA LEU A 184 15.49 8.80 -1.13
C LEU A 184 14.42 9.53 -1.95
N GLN A 185 13.93 10.65 -1.45
CA GLN A 185 12.87 11.43 -2.10
C GLN A 185 13.33 11.95 -3.47
N GLU A 186 14.54 12.51 -3.52
CA GLU A 186 15.12 13.05 -4.74
C GLU A 186 15.33 11.96 -5.79
N GLU A 187 15.91 10.82 -5.41
CA GLU A 187 16.15 9.69 -6.32
C GLU A 187 14.84 9.05 -6.82
N THR A 188 13.81 9.01 -5.96
CA THR A 188 12.48 8.54 -6.37
C THR A 188 11.84 9.50 -7.36
N LEU A 189 11.92 10.80 -7.10
CA LEU A 189 11.40 11.82 -8.00
C LEU A 189 12.13 11.82 -9.35
N LYS A 190 13.45 11.64 -9.37
CA LYS A 190 14.23 11.50 -10.61
C LYS A 190 13.71 10.34 -11.48
N MET A 191 13.44 9.19 -10.88
CA MET A 191 12.85 8.05 -11.61
C MET A 191 11.44 8.38 -12.11
N ALA A 192 10.61 9.00 -11.29
CA ALA A 192 9.26 9.39 -11.67
C ALA A 192 9.26 10.38 -12.85
N LEU A 193 10.13 11.39 -12.82
CA LEU A 193 10.30 12.36 -13.89
C LEU A 193 10.84 11.72 -15.18
N GLN A 194 11.77 10.78 -15.05
CA GLN A 194 12.26 10.03 -16.20
C GLN A 194 11.12 9.27 -16.90
N ILE A 195 10.28 8.57 -16.14
CA ILE A 195 9.12 7.86 -16.69
C ILE A 195 8.11 8.86 -17.28
N ALA A 196 7.85 9.95 -16.58
CA ALA A 196 6.92 10.98 -17.03
C ALA A 196 7.37 11.72 -18.31
N SER A 197 8.68 11.69 -18.64
CA SER A 197 9.23 12.27 -19.87
C SER A 197 8.96 11.45 -21.13
N PHE A 198 8.54 10.20 -20.98
CA PHE A 198 8.17 9.32 -22.10
C PHE A 198 6.70 9.53 -22.52
N ASP A 199 6.31 8.90 -23.65
CA ASP A 199 4.90 8.93 -24.09
C ASP A 199 4.00 8.27 -23.02
N GLY A 200 3.14 9.07 -22.39
CA GLY A 200 2.26 8.62 -21.31
C GLY A 200 1.28 7.54 -21.74
N ARG A 201 0.86 7.53 -23.03
CA ARG A 201 -0.03 6.49 -23.58
C ARG A 201 0.70 5.15 -23.69
N ALA A 202 1.95 5.18 -24.16
CA ALA A 202 2.77 3.96 -24.25
C ALA A 202 3.06 3.36 -22.87
N THR A 203 3.36 4.20 -21.88
CA THR A 203 3.61 3.79 -20.49
C THR A 203 2.34 3.21 -19.85
N ARG A 204 1.20 3.90 -20.04
CA ARG A 204 -0.11 3.42 -19.59
C ARG A 204 -0.48 2.08 -20.22
N THR A 205 -0.35 1.95 -21.54
CA THR A 205 -0.64 0.69 -22.25
C THR A 205 0.26 -0.46 -21.74
N SER A 206 1.53 -0.18 -21.48
CA SER A 206 2.43 -1.18 -20.89
C SER A 206 1.94 -1.68 -19.54
N LYS A 207 1.50 -0.77 -18.66
CA LYS A 207 0.92 -1.16 -17.37
C LYS A 207 -0.40 -1.92 -17.52
N GLU A 208 -1.28 -1.47 -18.40
CA GLU A 208 -2.55 -2.17 -18.68
C GLU A 208 -2.31 -3.61 -19.15
N LEU A 209 -1.31 -3.85 -20.02
CA LEU A 209 -0.93 -5.20 -20.43
C LEU A 209 -0.36 -6.04 -19.28
N MET A 210 0.44 -5.44 -18.39
CA MET A 210 0.97 -6.13 -17.20
C MET A 210 -0.17 -6.49 -16.23
N LEU A 211 -1.12 -5.58 -16.00
CA LEU A 211 -2.30 -5.85 -15.16
C LEU A 211 -3.18 -6.94 -15.79
N ALA A 212 -3.40 -6.90 -17.09
CA ALA A 212 -4.16 -7.93 -17.81
C ALA A 212 -3.49 -9.32 -17.72
N ALA A 213 -2.15 -9.38 -17.78
CA ALA A 213 -1.39 -10.61 -17.59
C ALA A 213 -1.48 -11.16 -16.15
N ARG A 214 -1.57 -10.26 -15.14
CA ARG A 214 -1.83 -10.63 -13.74
C ARG A 214 -3.23 -11.22 -13.57
N GLY A 215 -4.19 -10.84 -14.40
CA GLY A 215 -5.58 -11.28 -14.34
C GLY A 215 -6.28 -10.91 -13.03
N ASP A 216 -7.24 -11.73 -12.61
CA ASP A 216 -8.07 -11.47 -11.42
C ASP A 216 -7.44 -11.94 -10.10
N ILE A 217 -6.12 -12.21 -10.07
CA ILE A 217 -5.44 -12.80 -8.90
C ILE A 217 -5.64 -11.93 -7.65
N SER A 218 -5.46 -10.61 -7.76
CA SER A 218 -5.63 -9.69 -6.63
C SER A 218 -7.08 -9.60 -6.17
N ILE A 219 -8.02 -9.46 -7.10
CA ILE A 219 -9.46 -9.38 -6.81
C ILE A 219 -9.95 -10.66 -6.12
N ALA A 220 -9.57 -11.82 -6.66
CA ALA A 220 -9.93 -13.11 -6.10
C ALA A 220 -9.28 -13.36 -4.72
N ALA A 221 -8.03 -12.93 -4.52
CA ALA A 221 -7.35 -13.03 -3.22
C ALA A 221 -8.04 -12.15 -2.17
N ARG A 222 -8.30 -10.89 -2.48
CA ARG A 222 -9.02 -9.96 -1.60
C ARG A 222 -10.41 -10.47 -1.21
N ALA A 223 -11.13 -11.06 -2.14
CA ALA A 223 -12.43 -11.66 -1.84
C ALA A 223 -12.31 -12.82 -0.83
N ARG A 224 -11.30 -13.70 -0.97
CA ARG A 224 -11.03 -14.78 0.01
C ARG A 224 -10.58 -14.24 1.37
N GLU A 225 -9.73 -13.22 1.39
CA GLU A 225 -9.26 -12.55 2.61
C GLU A 225 -10.43 -11.91 3.38
N ASN A 226 -11.32 -11.20 2.69
CA ASN A 226 -12.53 -10.60 3.28
C ASN A 226 -13.46 -11.68 3.88
N ALA A 227 -13.65 -12.80 3.20
CA ALA A 227 -14.44 -13.91 3.73
C ALA A 227 -13.80 -14.55 4.97
N ALA A 228 -12.48 -14.73 4.96
CA ALA A 228 -11.72 -15.23 6.12
C ALA A 228 -11.81 -14.26 7.32
N PHE A 229 -11.69 -12.95 7.07
CA PHE A 229 -11.84 -11.91 8.08
C PHE A 229 -13.22 -11.99 8.75
N ALA A 230 -14.29 -12.01 7.95
CA ALA A 230 -15.67 -12.12 8.45
C ALA A 230 -15.88 -13.39 9.31
N THR A 231 -15.27 -14.50 8.91
CA THR A 231 -15.37 -15.78 9.63
C THR A 231 -14.65 -15.69 10.99
N LEU A 232 -13.40 -15.21 11.04
CA LEU A 232 -12.63 -15.08 12.28
C LEU A 232 -13.30 -14.14 13.29
N PHE A 233 -13.89 -13.04 12.84
CA PHE A 233 -14.60 -12.13 13.73
C PHE A 233 -15.91 -12.74 14.30
N ARG A 234 -16.63 -13.50 13.52
CA ARG A 234 -17.84 -14.20 13.98
C ARG A 234 -17.50 -15.21 15.08
N THR A 235 -16.52 -16.09 14.83
CA THR A 235 -16.09 -17.10 15.80
C THR A 235 -15.60 -16.50 17.11
N ARG A 236 -14.95 -15.34 17.08
CA ARG A 236 -14.50 -14.63 18.31
C ARG A 236 -15.65 -14.05 19.12
N ARG A 237 -16.77 -13.66 18.51
CA ARG A 237 -17.96 -13.22 19.23
C ARG A 237 -18.63 -14.40 19.94
N GLU A 238 -18.82 -15.50 19.22
CA GLU A 238 -19.43 -16.74 19.74
C GLU A 238 -18.62 -17.39 20.87
N SER A 239 -17.31 -17.17 20.96
CA SER A 239 -16.45 -17.72 22.03
C SER A 239 -16.37 -16.83 23.30
N LYS A 240 -16.98 -15.66 23.29
CA LYS A 240 -17.05 -14.74 24.44
C LYS A 240 -18.40 -14.73 25.14
N ASP A 241 -19.41 -15.35 24.53
CA ASP A 241 -20.71 -15.66 25.10
C ASP A 241 -20.70 -17.08 25.71
#